data_a9c92f84178965420ad645ee4a87abe8
#
_entry.id   a9c92f84178965420ad645ee4a87abe8
#
_cell.length_a   1.000
_cell.length_b   1.000
_cell.length_c   1.000
_cell.angle_alpha   90.00
_cell.angle_beta   90.00
_cell.angle_gamma   90.00
#
_symmetry.space_group_name_H-M   'P 1'
#
loop_
_entity.id
_entity.type
_entity.pdbx_description
1 polymer ?
#
loop_
_entity_poly.entity_id
_entity_poly.type
_entity_poly.pdbx_seq_one_letter_code
_entity_poly.pdbx_strand_id
1 'polypeptide(L)'
;MVYLNQTAYSKKTYHFLPKILFGYPSCVTTALVYISSTQIKMNETWKRFKRDKVALFGGTVIVIVVTAALLAPWVTPYDPHEQFFDGLTLEGAPLPPNKRFPLGTDLLGRDLYTRLVYGARTSLIIGIAANAAAVLVGTLLGIIAGYLGGWVGNAIMRFTDLMMAFPALLLAIALACILTP
;
A
#
# COMPACT_ATOMS: atom_id res chain seq x y z
N MET A 1 24.88 9.95 -20.52
CA MET A 1 26.16 9.22 -20.66
C MET A 1 26.44 8.39 -19.39
N VAL A 2 25.53 7.48 -18.96
CA VAL A 2 25.64 6.66 -17.72
C VAL A 2 25.18 5.21 -17.96
N TYR A 3 25.01 4.75 -19.18
CA TYR A 3 24.47 3.40 -19.49
C TYR A 3 25.51 2.34 -19.84
N LEU A 4 26.81 2.58 -19.71
CA LEU A 4 27.86 1.66 -20.21
C LEU A 4 28.61 0.85 -19.13
N ASN A 5 28.16 0.83 -17.87
CA ASN A 5 28.92 0.11 -16.82
C ASN A 5 28.18 -1.08 -16.19
N GLN A 6 27.03 -1.49 -16.72
CA GLN A 6 26.29 -2.66 -16.19
C GLN A 6 26.78 -4.00 -16.78
N THR A 7 27.41 -4.00 -17.95
CA THR A 7 27.86 -5.24 -18.59
C THR A 7 29.21 -5.75 -18.07
N ALA A 8 30.03 -4.90 -17.45
CA ALA A 8 31.32 -5.30 -16.90
C ALA A 8 31.21 -6.05 -15.55
N TYR A 9 30.15 -5.76 -14.74
CA TYR A 9 29.96 -6.40 -13.43
C TYR A 9 29.39 -7.82 -13.55
N SER A 10 28.60 -8.08 -14.59
CA SER A 10 28.01 -9.41 -14.86
C SER A 10 29.08 -10.45 -15.24
N LYS A 11 30.11 -10.06 -15.98
CA LYS A 11 31.16 -11.01 -16.44
C LYS A 11 32.13 -11.50 -15.36
N LYS A 12 32.30 -10.74 -14.26
CA LYS A 12 33.27 -11.11 -13.21
C LYS A 12 32.72 -12.13 -12.22
N THR A 13 31.42 -12.25 -12.08
CA THR A 13 30.78 -13.18 -11.13
C THR A 13 30.65 -14.60 -11.70
N TYR A 14 30.65 -14.76 -13.03
CA TYR A 14 30.54 -16.10 -13.66
C TYR A 14 31.86 -16.85 -13.77
N HIS A 15 33.01 -16.22 -13.49
CA HIS A 15 34.33 -16.87 -13.63
C HIS A 15 34.75 -17.69 -12.40
N PHE A 16 33.96 -17.68 -11.31
CA PHE A 16 34.31 -18.39 -10.07
C PHE A 16 33.43 -19.62 -9.76
N LEU A 17 32.55 -20.01 -10.69
CA LEU A 17 31.81 -21.27 -10.54
C LEU A 17 32.63 -22.41 -11.15
N PRO A 18 32.99 -23.43 -10.37
CA PRO A 18 33.77 -24.53 -10.89
C PRO A 18 33.00 -25.26 -11.99
N LYS A 19 33.70 -25.56 -13.08
CA LYS A 19 33.25 -26.27 -14.31
C LYS A 19 32.67 -27.69 -14.06
N ILE A 20 32.31 -28.06 -12.86
CA ILE A 20 31.93 -29.44 -12.47
C ILE A 20 30.41 -29.68 -12.48
N LEU A 21 29.58 -28.69 -12.77
CA LEU A 21 28.10 -28.83 -12.73
C LEU A 21 27.42 -28.60 -14.10
N PHE A 22 28.09 -29.04 -15.18
CA PHE A 22 27.50 -29.08 -16.51
C PHE A 22 26.77 -30.43 -16.75
N GLY A 23 25.74 -30.68 -15.96
CA GLY A 23 24.81 -31.77 -16.17
C GLY A 23 23.52 -31.44 -15.43
N TYR A 24 22.53 -30.90 -16.15
CA TYR A 24 21.20 -30.49 -15.71
C TYR A 24 21.21 -29.47 -14.56
N PRO A 25 20.77 -28.23 -14.82
CA PRO A 25 20.49 -27.30 -13.73
C PRO A 25 19.32 -27.86 -12.92
N SER A 26 19.60 -28.52 -11.82
CA SER A 26 18.55 -28.89 -10.88
C SER A 26 17.82 -27.63 -10.49
N CYS A 27 16.49 -27.67 -10.43
CA CYS A 27 15.61 -26.56 -10.06
C CYS A 27 16.09 -25.83 -8.78
N VAL A 28 16.77 -26.56 -7.91
CA VAL A 28 17.40 -26.09 -6.68
C VAL A 28 18.55 -25.11 -6.95
N THR A 29 19.43 -25.39 -7.91
CA THR A 29 20.57 -24.51 -8.23
C THR A 29 20.09 -23.19 -8.83
N THR A 30 19.08 -23.23 -9.70
CA THR A 30 18.47 -22.03 -10.27
C THR A 30 17.75 -21.22 -9.20
N ALA A 31 17.03 -21.85 -8.27
CA ALA A 31 16.38 -21.20 -7.15
C ALA A 31 17.40 -20.54 -6.20
N LEU A 32 18.51 -21.23 -5.87
CA LEU A 32 19.57 -20.66 -5.02
C LEU A 32 20.26 -19.46 -5.66
N VAL A 33 20.55 -19.52 -6.96
CA VAL A 33 21.13 -18.39 -7.70
C VAL A 33 20.14 -17.21 -7.74
N TYR A 34 18.85 -17.48 -7.92
CA TYR A 34 17.82 -16.45 -7.91
C TYR A 34 17.68 -15.79 -6.53
N ILE A 35 17.65 -16.58 -5.46
CA ILE A 35 17.58 -16.08 -4.07
C ILE A 35 18.83 -15.26 -3.75
N SER A 36 20.02 -15.74 -4.09
CA SER A 36 21.28 -15.02 -3.87
C SER A 36 21.32 -13.68 -4.63
N SER A 37 20.88 -13.66 -5.87
CA SER A 37 20.83 -12.42 -6.67
C SER A 37 19.81 -11.40 -6.11
N THR A 38 18.72 -11.88 -5.52
CA THR A 38 17.71 -11.05 -4.90
C THR A 38 18.23 -10.39 -3.62
N GLN A 39 18.98 -11.11 -2.80
CA GLN A 39 19.60 -10.57 -1.58
C GLN A 39 20.63 -9.46 -1.88
N ILE A 40 21.43 -9.63 -2.92
CA ILE A 40 22.42 -8.62 -3.35
C ILE A 40 21.70 -7.34 -3.81
N LYS A 41 20.62 -7.48 -4.58
CA LYS A 41 19.80 -6.33 -5.02
C LYS A 41 19.14 -5.59 -3.86
N MET A 42 18.63 -6.31 -2.86
CA MET A 42 18.01 -5.68 -1.68
C MET A 42 18.99 -4.80 -0.91
N ASN A 43 20.22 -5.27 -0.69
CA ASN A 43 21.23 -4.49 0.01
C ASN A 43 21.63 -3.21 -0.75
N GLU A 44 21.71 -3.27 -2.08
CA GLU A 44 21.98 -2.07 -2.89
C GLU A 44 20.80 -1.10 -2.91
N THR A 45 19.58 -1.61 -2.98
CA THR A 45 18.37 -0.79 -2.93
C THR A 45 18.25 -0.07 -1.59
N TRP A 46 18.55 -0.78 -0.48
CA TRP A 46 18.55 -0.18 0.85
C TRP A 46 19.61 0.90 1.03
N LYS A 47 20.82 0.69 0.46
CA LYS A 47 21.88 1.70 0.45
C LYS A 47 21.50 2.94 -0.36
N ARG A 48 20.84 2.76 -1.51
CA ARG A 48 20.32 3.84 -2.35
C ARG A 48 19.22 4.62 -1.65
N PHE A 49 18.28 3.92 -1.03
CA PHE A 49 17.19 4.52 -0.25
C PHE A 49 17.71 5.40 0.88
N LYS A 50 18.71 4.93 1.65
CA LYS A 50 19.34 5.72 2.72
C LYS A 50 20.10 6.94 2.21
N ARG A 51 20.51 6.96 0.95
CA ARG A 51 21.25 8.05 0.34
C ARG A 51 20.34 9.11 -0.30
N ASP A 52 19.12 8.74 -0.60
CA ASP A 52 18.12 9.63 -1.17
C ASP A 52 17.34 10.35 -0.07
N LYS A 53 17.60 11.66 0.06
CA LYS A 53 16.96 12.51 1.08
C LYS A 53 15.45 12.63 0.88
N VAL A 54 14.98 12.61 -0.37
CA VAL A 54 13.54 12.70 -0.68
C VAL A 54 12.85 11.42 -0.26
N ALA A 55 13.44 10.25 -0.54
CA ALA A 55 12.91 8.96 -0.12
C ALA A 55 12.87 8.83 1.42
N LEU A 56 13.92 9.30 2.12
CA LEU A 56 13.95 9.34 3.58
C LEU A 56 12.85 10.24 4.15
N PHE A 57 12.67 11.44 3.59
CA PHE A 57 11.62 12.36 4.02
C PHE A 57 10.23 11.73 3.83
N GLY A 58 9.94 11.18 2.64
CA GLY A 58 8.68 10.50 2.36
C GLY A 58 8.44 9.30 3.27
N GLY A 59 9.47 8.47 3.49
CA GLY A 59 9.41 7.34 4.41
C GLY A 59 9.13 7.77 5.86
N THR A 60 9.75 8.85 6.32
CA THR A 60 9.52 9.41 7.66
C THR A 60 8.08 9.88 7.82
N VAL A 61 7.54 10.61 6.84
CA VAL A 61 6.13 11.06 6.86
C VAL A 61 5.18 9.87 6.94
N ILE A 62 5.40 8.82 6.14
CA ILE A 62 4.57 7.61 6.18
C ILE A 62 4.64 6.95 7.57
N VAL A 63 5.83 6.81 8.14
CA VAL A 63 5.99 6.23 9.49
C VAL A 63 5.26 7.05 10.54
N ILE A 64 5.33 8.38 10.49
CA ILE A 64 4.61 9.26 11.42
C ILE A 64 3.10 9.06 11.30
N VAL A 65 2.55 9.07 10.08
CA VAL A 65 1.12 8.90 9.84
C VAL A 65 0.63 7.54 10.31
N VAL A 66 1.35 6.46 9.98
CA VAL A 66 1.00 5.10 10.39
C VAL A 66 1.05 4.97 11.91
N THR A 67 2.10 5.52 12.53
CA THR A 67 2.26 5.46 14.00
C THR A 67 1.15 6.25 14.70
N ALA A 68 0.83 7.44 14.23
CA ALA A 68 -0.26 8.25 14.76
C ALA A 68 -1.62 7.54 14.62
N ALA A 69 -1.88 6.90 13.48
CA ALA A 69 -3.11 6.14 13.25
C ALA A 69 -3.22 4.89 14.15
N LEU A 70 -2.13 4.17 14.37
CA LEU A 70 -2.12 3.00 15.27
C LEU A 70 -2.28 3.40 16.72
N LEU A 71 -1.66 4.50 17.13
CA LEU A 71 -1.72 5.04 18.49
C LEU A 71 -2.90 6.02 18.69
N ALA A 72 -3.85 6.09 17.76
CA ALA A 72 -4.99 7.00 17.78
C ALA A 72 -5.68 7.06 19.17
N PRO A 73 -6.02 5.94 19.86
CA PRO A 73 -6.69 6.00 21.16
C PRO A 73 -5.84 6.63 22.27
N TRP A 74 -4.53 6.71 22.09
CA TRP A 74 -3.59 7.25 23.09
C TRP A 74 -3.16 8.68 22.76
N VAL A 75 -3.25 9.05 21.51
CA VAL A 75 -2.84 10.38 21.00
C VAL A 75 -3.99 11.37 21.04
N THR A 76 -5.23 10.87 20.93
CA THR A 76 -6.43 11.72 20.93
C THR A 76 -7.14 11.69 22.26
N PRO A 77 -7.51 12.87 22.81
CA PRO A 77 -8.17 12.97 24.11
C PRO A 77 -9.66 12.62 24.08
N TYR A 78 -10.30 12.62 22.90
CA TYR A 78 -11.75 12.52 22.75
C TYR A 78 -12.16 11.35 21.85
N ASP A 79 -13.45 10.97 21.91
CA ASP A 79 -14.06 10.05 20.95
C ASP A 79 -14.34 10.78 19.61
N PRO A 80 -14.07 10.18 18.44
CA PRO A 80 -14.30 10.81 17.14
C PRO A 80 -15.78 11.11 16.83
N HIS A 81 -16.70 10.48 17.57
CA HIS A 81 -18.14 10.68 17.41
C HIS A 81 -18.73 11.64 18.45
N GLU A 82 -17.98 11.97 19.49
CA GLU A 82 -18.44 12.86 20.56
C GLU A 82 -18.70 14.27 20.02
N GLN A 83 -19.89 14.80 20.34
CA GLN A 83 -20.32 16.15 20.00
C GLN A 83 -20.28 17.01 21.27
N PHE A 84 -19.63 18.15 21.17
CA PHE A 84 -19.52 19.09 22.26
C PHE A 84 -20.51 20.25 22.06
N PHE A 85 -21.39 20.48 23.02
CA PHE A 85 -22.33 21.64 22.98
C PHE A 85 -21.59 22.99 22.94
N ASP A 86 -20.43 23.05 23.56
CA ASP A 86 -19.52 24.21 23.55
C ASP A 86 -18.51 24.16 22.37
N GLY A 87 -18.67 23.21 21.45
CA GLY A 87 -17.89 23.04 20.24
C GLY A 87 -18.34 23.93 19.07
N LEU A 88 -19.38 24.74 19.26
CA LEU A 88 -19.87 25.66 18.27
C LEU A 88 -19.94 27.09 18.85
N THR A 89 -19.89 28.11 18.00
CA THR A 89 -20.16 29.49 18.40
C THR A 89 -21.66 29.66 18.70
N LEU A 90 -22.03 30.77 19.32
CA LEU A 90 -23.43 31.08 19.56
C LEU A 90 -24.28 31.18 18.27
N GLU A 91 -23.64 31.39 17.15
CA GLU A 91 -24.23 31.45 15.82
C GLU A 91 -24.28 30.08 15.13
N GLY A 92 -23.82 28.99 15.82
CA GLY A 92 -23.77 27.64 15.27
C GLY A 92 -22.61 27.40 14.30
N ALA A 93 -21.61 28.26 14.25
CA ALA A 93 -20.43 28.09 13.41
C ALA A 93 -19.35 27.27 14.15
N PRO A 94 -18.48 26.52 13.40
CA PRO A 94 -17.35 25.80 13.99
C PRO A 94 -16.40 26.74 14.75
N LEU A 95 -15.85 26.25 15.84
CA LEU A 95 -14.82 26.97 16.58
C LEU A 95 -13.49 26.96 15.85
N PRO A 96 -12.76 28.09 15.82
CA PRO A 96 -11.39 28.13 15.33
C PRO A 96 -10.46 27.33 16.27
N PRO A 97 -9.22 27.01 15.81
CA PRO A 97 -8.21 26.36 16.63
C PRO A 97 -8.01 27.07 17.96
N ASN A 98 -8.06 26.31 19.06
CA ASN A 98 -7.89 26.79 20.41
C ASN A 98 -7.17 25.76 21.28
N LYS A 99 -6.90 26.07 22.56
CA LYS A 99 -6.17 25.17 23.47
C LYS A 99 -6.88 23.85 23.73
N ARG A 100 -8.20 23.80 23.67
CA ARG A 100 -9.01 22.59 23.87
C ARG A 100 -9.14 21.80 22.57
N PHE A 101 -9.33 22.48 21.45
CA PHE A 101 -9.48 21.91 20.11
C PHE A 101 -8.35 22.41 19.22
N PRO A 102 -7.20 21.70 19.13
CA PRO A 102 -6.00 22.17 18.43
C PRO A 102 -6.20 22.51 16.95
N LEU A 103 -7.10 21.81 16.26
CA LEU A 103 -7.50 22.09 14.87
C LEU A 103 -8.89 22.71 14.76
N GLY A 104 -9.50 23.10 15.88
CA GLY A 104 -10.87 23.58 15.91
C GLY A 104 -11.88 22.43 15.86
N THR A 105 -13.14 22.77 15.57
CA THR A 105 -14.26 21.83 15.53
C THR A 105 -14.89 21.76 14.13
N ASP A 106 -15.69 20.74 13.90
CA ASP A 106 -16.51 20.63 12.68
C ASP A 106 -17.89 21.29 12.86
N LEU A 107 -18.74 21.23 11.82
CA LEU A 107 -20.10 21.76 11.81
C LEU A 107 -21.04 21.09 12.83
N LEU A 108 -20.62 19.99 13.44
CA LEU A 108 -21.38 19.27 14.46
C LEU A 108 -20.76 19.42 15.85
N GLY A 109 -19.81 20.34 16.02
CA GLY A 109 -19.11 20.57 17.29
C GLY A 109 -18.15 19.48 17.71
N ARG A 110 -17.67 18.62 16.79
CA ARG A 110 -16.73 17.53 17.08
C ARG A 110 -15.30 18.01 16.93
N ASP A 111 -14.36 17.45 17.70
CA ASP A 111 -12.94 17.76 17.58
C ASP A 111 -12.35 17.29 16.25
N LEU A 112 -11.88 18.25 15.46
CA LEU A 112 -11.35 18.00 14.13
C LEU A 112 -10.02 17.22 14.17
N TYR A 113 -9.17 17.43 15.19
CA TYR A 113 -7.92 16.71 15.36
C TYR A 113 -8.17 15.21 15.59
N THR A 114 -9.04 14.87 16.53
CA THR A 114 -9.44 13.49 16.80
C THR A 114 -9.99 12.81 15.55
N ARG A 115 -10.88 13.49 14.84
CA ARG A 115 -11.46 12.96 13.60
C ARG A 115 -10.42 12.71 12.50
N LEU A 116 -9.43 13.60 12.37
CA LEU A 116 -8.35 13.44 11.40
C LEU A 116 -7.51 12.18 11.70
N VAL A 117 -7.13 11.99 12.96
CA VAL A 117 -6.30 10.84 13.38
C VAL A 117 -7.06 9.52 13.24
N TYR A 118 -8.32 9.46 13.67
CA TYR A 118 -9.18 8.28 13.49
C TYR A 118 -9.54 8.03 12.03
N GLY A 119 -9.72 9.09 11.24
CA GLY A 119 -9.91 8.99 9.79
C GLY A 119 -8.70 8.36 9.10
N ALA A 120 -7.49 8.74 9.48
CA ALA A 120 -6.26 8.11 8.99
C ALA A 120 -6.20 6.61 9.34
N ARG A 121 -6.58 6.23 10.57
CA ARG A 121 -6.66 4.82 11.00
C ARG A 121 -7.66 4.03 10.15
N THR A 122 -8.86 4.55 9.98
CA THR A 122 -9.91 3.91 9.17
C THR A 122 -9.47 3.74 7.71
N SER A 123 -8.87 4.79 7.13
CA SER A 123 -8.35 4.77 5.75
C SER A 123 -7.25 3.72 5.59
N LEU A 124 -6.34 3.59 6.55
CA LEU A 124 -5.29 2.57 6.52
C LEU A 124 -5.86 1.15 6.61
N ILE A 125 -6.80 0.91 7.52
CA ILE A 125 -7.43 -0.40 7.68
C ILE A 125 -8.15 -0.80 6.39
N ILE A 126 -9.00 0.09 5.85
CA ILE A 126 -9.74 -0.18 4.62
C ILE A 126 -8.78 -0.35 3.44
N GLY A 127 -7.78 0.53 3.30
CA GLY A 127 -6.81 0.46 2.22
C GLY A 127 -6.00 -0.83 2.24
N ILE A 128 -5.50 -1.25 3.40
CA ILE A 128 -4.74 -2.50 3.54
C ILE A 128 -5.64 -3.71 3.30
N ALA A 129 -6.84 -3.75 3.91
CA ALA A 129 -7.76 -4.87 3.77
C ALA A 129 -8.23 -5.05 2.32
N ALA A 130 -8.63 -3.97 1.66
CA ALA A 130 -9.06 -3.99 0.27
C ALA A 130 -7.93 -4.44 -0.68
N ASN A 131 -6.72 -3.88 -0.52
CA ASN A 131 -5.59 -4.28 -1.34
C ASN A 131 -5.15 -5.73 -1.08
N ALA A 132 -5.14 -6.18 0.17
CA ALA A 132 -4.83 -7.57 0.50
C ALA A 132 -5.83 -8.54 -0.15
N ALA A 133 -7.13 -8.25 -0.07
CA ALA A 133 -8.16 -9.03 -0.73
C ALA A 133 -7.98 -9.05 -2.26
N ALA A 134 -7.71 -7.89 -2.87
CA ALA A 134 -7.48 -7.78 -4.30
C ALA A 134 -6.25 -8.58 -4.75
N VAL A 135 -5.14 -8.50 -4.02
CA VAL A 135 -3.91 -9.27 -4.30
C VAL A 135 -4.17 -10.77 -4.16
N LEU A 136 -4.84 -11.22 -3.12
CA LEU A 136 -5.17 -12.64 -2.93
C LEU A 136 -6.02 -13.17 -4.08
N VAL A 137 -7.13 -12.52 -4.38
CA VAL A 137 -8.05 -12.95 -5.46
C VAL A 137 -7.34 -12.87 -6.82
N GLY A 138 -6.67 -11.76 -7.11
CA GLY A 138 -5.95 -11.58 -8.38
C GLY A 138 -4.84 -12.60 -8.58
N THR A 139 -4.07 -12.90 -7.53
CA THR A 139 -3.00 -13.91 -7.58
C THR A 139 -3.57 -15.31 -7.81
N LEU A 140 -4.63 -15.69 -7.10
CA LEU A 140 -5.28 -16.99 -7.28
C LEU A 140 -5.82 -17.14 -8.71
N LEU A 141 -6.55 -16.16 -9.20
CA LEU A 141 -7.07 -16.17 -10.58
C LEU A 141 -5.93 -16.20 -11.61
N GLY A 142 -4.86 -15.43 -11.39
CA GLY A 142 -3.69 -15.40 -12.26
C GLY A 142 -2.95 -16.75 -12.31
N ILE A 143 -2.79 -17.41 -11.16
CA ILE A 143 -2.18 -18.76 -11.09
C ILE A 143 -3.06 -19.78 -11.82
N ILE A 144 -4.36 -19.77 -11.57
CA ILE A 144 -5.31 -20.69 -12.23
C ILE A 144 -5.31 -20.49 -13.74
N ALA A 145 -5.38 -19.22 -14.19
CA ALA A 145 -5.37 -18.89 -15.62
C ALA A 145 -4.06 -19.29 -16.28
N GLY A 146 -2.91 -19.07 -15.64
CA GLY A 146 -1.61 -19.42 -16.16
C GLY A 146 -1.31 -20.92 -16.16
N TYR A 147 -1.76 -21.65 -15.12
CA TYR A 147 -1.52 -23.08 -14.98
C TYR A 147 -2.41 -23.93 -15.90
N LEU A 148 -3.71 -23.65 -15.94
CA LEU A 148 -4.65 -24.41 -16.76
C LEU A 148 -4.62 -23.99 -18.23
N GLY A 149 -4.31 -22.73 -18.52
CA GLY A 149 -4.23 -22.21 -19.90
C GLY A 149 -5.51 -22.45 -20.71
N GLY A 150 -5.37 -22.55 -22.04
CA GLY A 150 -6.44 -22.95 -22.95
C GLY A 150 -7.74 -22.16 -22.77
N TRP A 151 -8.88 -22.86 -22.73
CA TRP A 151 -10.20 -22.24 -22.63
C TRP A 151 -10.44 -21.58 -21.26
N VAL A 152 -9.96 -22.21 -20.17
CA VAL A 152 -10.14 -21.67 -18.81
C VAL A 152 -9.35 -20.37 -18.63
N GLY A 153 -8.10 -20.33 -19.07
CA GLY A 153 -7.29 -19.11 -19.03
C GLY A 153 -7.93 -17.98 -19.83
N ASN A 154 -8.42 -18.29 -21.04
CA ASN A 154 -9.11 -17.31 -21.88
C ASN A 154 -10.40 -16.80 -21.24
N ALA A 155 -11.18 -17.66 -20.60
CA ALA A 155 -12.41 -17.26 -19.92
C ALA A 155 -12.13 -16.30 -18.75
N ILE A 156 -11.11 -16.61 -17.91
CA ILE A 156 -10.70 -15.74 -16.80
C ILE A 156 -10.23 -14.38 -17.32
N MET A 157 -9.41 -14.36 -18.37
CA MET A 157 -8.92 -13.11 -18.97
C MET A 157 -10.08 -12.27 -19.53
N ARG A 158 -11.04 -12.88 -20.23
CA ARG A 158 -12.22 -12.17 -20.75
C ARG A 158 -13.10 -11.62 -19.63
N PHE A 159 -13.26 -12.38 -18.55
CA PHE A 159 -13.99 -11.89 -17.38
C PHE A 159 -13.28 -10.68 -16.75
N THR A 160 -11.96 -10.72 -16.61
CA THR A 160 -11.17 -9.59 -16.10
C THR A 160 -11.29 -8.38 -17.01
N ASP A 161 -11.24 -8.56 -18.33
CA ASP A 161 -11.43 -7.48 -19.31
C ASP A 161 -12.81 -6.83 -19.15
N LEU A 162 -13.86 -7.64 -18.98
CA LEU A 162 -15.21 -7.15 -18.72
C LEU A 162 -15.29 -6.32 -17.41
N MET A 163 -14.65 -6.79 -16.34
CA MET A 163 -14.60 -6.03 -15.09
C MET A 163 -13.88 -4.69 -15.23
N MET A 164 -12.79 -4.65 -16.01
CA MET A 164 -12.06 -3.41 -16.28
C MET A 164 -12.80 -2.45 -17.22
N ALA A 165 -13.73 -2.95 -18.04
CA ALA A 165 -14.53 -2.11 -18.93
C ALA A 165 -15.55 -1.22 -18.15
N PHE A 166 -15.92 -1.61 -16.93
CA PHE A 166 -16.80 -0.80 -16.10
C PHE A 166 -16.03 0.26 -15.33
N PRO A 167 -16.42 1.54 -15.41
CA PRO A 167 -15.84 2.58 -14.58
C PRO A 167 -16.08 2.28 -13.08
N ALA A 168 -15.00 2.03 -12.35
CA ALA A 168 -15.07 1.62 -10.93
C ALA A 168 -15.91 2.59 -10.07
N LEU A 169 -15.85 3.89 -10.37
CA LEU A 169 -16.61 4.90 -9.65
C LEU A 169 -18.13 4.73 -9.85
N LEU A 170 -18.57 4.48 -11.09
CA LEU A 170 -19.99 4.27 -11.38
C LEU A 170 -20.51 2.99 -10.72
N LEU A 171 -19.72 1.92 -10.75
CA LEU A 171 -20.06 0.66 -10.06
C LEU A 171 -20.17 0.87 -8.55
N ALA A 172 -19.23 1.60 -7.96
CA ALA A 172 -19.24 1.88 -6.52
C ALA A 172 -20.48 2.69 -6.10
N ILE A 173 -20.84 3.72 -6.87
CA ILE A 173 -22.06 4.53 -6.61
C ILE A 173 -23.32 3.67 -6.75
N ALA A 174 -23.42 2.88 -7.81
CA ALA A 174 -24.57 2.00 -8.03
C ALA A 174 -24.74 0.99 -6.88
N LEU A 175 -23.63 0.34 -6.44
CA LEU A 175 -23.64 -0.56 -5.30
C LEU A 175 -24.02 0.16 -4.00
N ALA A 176 -23.49 1.35 -3.75
CA ALA A 176 -23.84 2.14 -2.58
C ALA A 176 -25.34 2.46 -2.54
N CYS A 177 -25.94 2.86 -3.67
CA CYS A 177 -27.37 3.13 -3.76
C CYS A 177 -28.25 1.88 -3.51
N ILE A 178 -27.77 0.69 -3.87
CA ILE A 178 -28.52 -0.56 -3.69
C ILE A 178 -28.38 -1.08 -2.25
N LEU A 179 -27.19 -0.94 -1.66
CA LEU A 179 -26.85 -1.49 -0.34
C LEU A 179 -27.21 -0.55 0.82
N THR A 180 -27.45 0.73 0.55
CA THR A 180 -27.88 1.68 1.59
C THR A 180 -29.42 1.72 1.59
N PRO A 181 -30.08 1.21 2.65
CA PRO A 181 -31.52 1.22 2.78
C PRO A 181 -32.08 2.63 2.97
#